data_9d191fb12bf82dec01ace3264d5771c1
#
_entry.id   9d191fb12bf82dec01ace3264d5771c1
#
_cell.length_a   1.000
_cell.length_b   1.000
_cell.length_c   1.000
_cell.angle_alpha   90.00
_cell.angle_beta   90.00
_cell.angle_gamma   90.00
#
_symmetry.space_group_name_H-M   'P 1'
#
loop_
_entity.id
_entity.type
_entity.pdbx_description
1 polymer ?
#
loop_
_entity_poly.entity_id
_entity_poly.type
_entity_poly.pdbx_seq_one_letter_code
_entity_poly.pdbx_strand_id
1 'polypeptide(L)'
;MSFFDKDGNSRHDWNIFLDNFPTIGVFKLPHDSNKAYYDKNVASMLHIEGDNMNKDSFYALLDSLNENQIEGYKNIYMYTAGGETSYIKIKIVYDTDYMLGFVQDVTQIMEARSHKDNAKEYDMLTGMYTRDYFIKRVRSMLSEISGTAQCCMAAIHINGIERVDSELNYDKTALCVATAANAIKRFASDNVI
;
A
#
# COMPACT_ATOMS: atom_id res chain seq x y z
N MET A 1 8.43 -27.25 -16.95
CA MET A 1 7.91 -26.46 -18.09
C MET A 1 8.63 -25.12 -18.04
N SER A 2 9.42 -24.76 -19.04
CA SER A 2 10.21 -23.52 -19.02
C SER A 2 9.37 -22.35 -19.53
N PHE A 3 9.37 -21.22 -18.81
CA PHE A 3 8.70 -19.98 -19.21
C PHE A 3 9.39 -19.29 -20.39
N PHE A 4 10.68 -19.55 -20.57
CA PHE A 4 11.50 -18.98 -21.61
C PHE A 4 12.04 -20.13 -22.49
N ASP A 5 12.31 -19.83 -23.77
CA ASP A 5 13.03 -20.72 -24.65
C ASP A 5 14.54 -20.76 -24.32
N LYS A 6 15.33 -21.48 -25.12
CA LYS A 6 16.79 -21.58 -24.92
C LYS A 6 17.53 -20.26 -25.12
N ASP A 7 16.92 -19.34 -25.86
CA ASP A 7 17.46 -18.01 -26.17
C ASP A 7 16.98 -16.95 -25.22
N GLY A 8 16.18 -17.33 -24.18
CA GLY A 8 15.69 -16.44 -23.16
C GLY A 8 14.35 -15.77 -23.50
N ASN A 9 13.76 -16.06 -24.69
CA ASN A 9 12.48 -15.48 -25.06
C ASN A 9 11.32 -16.18 -24.34
N SER A 10 10.29 -15.43 -24.01
CA SER A 10 9.05 -15.95 -23.44
C SER A 10 8.34 -16.84 -24.46
N ARG A 11 7.92 -18.04 -24.05
CA ARG A 11 7.17 -18.93 -24.94
C ARG A 11 5.80 -18.36 -25.29
N HIS A 12 5.35 -18.61 -26.52
CA HIS A 12 4.09 -18.07 -27.05
C HIS A 12 2.89 -18.31 -26.12
N ASP A 13 2.75 -19.50 -25.55
CA ASP A 13 1.65 -19.84 -24.64
C ASP A 13 1.66 -18.99 -23.34
N TRP A 14 2.86 -18.62 -22.88
CA TRP A 14 3.04 -17.76 -21.71
C TRP A 14 2.75 -16.29 -22.03
N ASN A 15 3.05 -15.83 -23.23
CA ASN A 15 2.68 -14.49 -23.66
C ASN A 15 1.16 -14.31 -23.64
N ILE A 16 0.40 -15.32 -24.15
CA ILE A 16 -1.06 -15.29 -24.08
C ILE A 16 -1.55 -15.24 -22.63
N PHE A 17 -0.94 -16.01 -21.72
CA PHE A 17 -1.28 -15.97 -20.32
C PHE A 17 -1.00 -14.59 -19.71
N LEU A 18 0.21 -14.07 -19.88
CA LEU A 18 0.63 -12.78 -19.33
C LEU A 18 -0.15 -11.60 -19.91
N ASP A 19 -0.61 -11.68 -21.16
CA ASP A 19 -1.48 -10.68 -21.78
C ASP A 19 -2.84 -10.57 -21.07
N ASN A 20 -3.34 -11.67 -20.51
CA ASN A 20 -4.59 -11.70 -19.76
C ASN A 20 -4.40 -11.38 -18.26
N PHE A 21 -3.15 -11.33 -17.78
CA PHE A 21 -2.80 -11.01 -16.39
C PHE A 21 -1.73 -9.92 -16.32
N PRO A 22 -2.04 -8.68 -16.73
CA PRO A 22 -1.06 -7.59 -16.82
C PRO A 22 -0.41 -7.21 -15.48
N THR A 23 -1.02 -7.63 -14.37
CA THR A 23 -0.48 -7.40 -13.02
C THR A 23 0.53 -8.45 -12.56
N ILE A 24 0.88 -9.42 -13.42
CA ILE A 24 1.86 -10.47 -13.12
C ILE A 24 2.91 -10.48 -14.21
N GLY A 25 4.17 -10.49 -13.83
CA GLY A 25 5.31 -10.62 -14.72
C GLY A 25 6.32 -11.64 -14.22
N VAL A 26 7.18 -12.09 -15.11
CA VAL A 26 8.20 -13.11 -14.83
C VAL A 26 9.56 -12.66 -15.34
N PHE A 27 10.61 -12.87 -14.55
CA PHE A 27 11.99 -12.69 -14.97
C PHE A 27 12.83 -13.94 -14.70
N LYS A 28 13.90 -14.09 -15.48
CA LYS A 28 14.85 -15.21 -15.38
C LYS A 28 16.28 -14.70 -15.41
N LEU A 29 17.11 -15.18 -14.50
CA LEU A 29 18.55 -14.94 -14.47
C LEU A 29 19.29 -16.27 -14.58
N PRO A 30 19.72 -16.69 -15.78
CA PRO A 30 20.53 -17.87 -15.95
C PRO A 30 21.88 -17.74 -15.25
N HIS A 31 22.41 -18.84 -14.70
CA HIS A 31 23.72 -18.81 -14.03
C HIS A 31 24.87 -18.66 -14.98
N ASP A 32 24.73 -19.18 -16.19
CA ASP A 32 25.71 -19.20 -17.27
C ASP A 32 25.68 -17.97 -18.20
N SER A 33 24.79 -17.00 -17.94
CA SER A 33 24.61 -15.79 -18.74
C SER A 33 24.82 -14.55 -17.89
N ASN A 34 25.39 -13.50 -18.49
CA ASN A 34 25.46 -12.17 -17.89
C ASN A 34 24.22 -11.30 -18.19
N LYS A 35 23.11 -11.94 -18.59
CA LYS A 35 21.84 -11.26 -18.88
C LYS A 35 20.75 -11.70 -17.95
N ALA A 36 19.92 -10.74 -17.56
CA ALA A 36 18.60 -10.93 -16.96
C ALA A 36 17.56 -10.82 -18.09
N TYR A 37 16.66 -11.76 -18.18
CA TYR A 37 15.55 -11.77 -19.14
C TYR A 37 14.24 -11.52 -18.39
N TYR A 38 13.35 -10.73 -18.96
CA TYR A 38 12.06 -10.42 -18.34
C TYR A 38 10.99 -10.19 -19.42
N ASP A 39 9.74 -10.37 -19.02
CA ASP A 39 8.62 -10.12 -19.92
C ASP A 39 8.20 -8.64 -19.91
N LYS A 40 7.27 -8.29 -20.79
CA LYS A 40 6.75 -6.93 -20.94
C LYS A 40 6.03 -6.41 -19.68
N ASN A 41 5.44 -7.30 -18.86
CA ASN A 41 4.76 -6.90 -17.64
C ASN A 41 5.78 -6.50 -16.58
N VAL A 42 6.89 -7.23 -16.43
CA VAL A 42 8.02 -6.82 -15.57
C VAL A 42 8.59 -5.49 -16.06
N ALA A 43 8.81 -5.36 -17.40
CA ALA A 43 9.32 -4.12 -17.98
C ALA A 43 8.42 -2.92 -17.63
N SER A 44 7.10 -3.10 -17.78
CA SER A 44 6.12 -2.07 -17.43
C SER A 44 6.09 -1.76 -15.93
N MET A 45 6.02 -2.78 -15.07
CA MET A 45 5.94 -2.60 -13.61
C MET A 45 7.21 -1.96 -13.02
N LEU A 46 8.38 -2.26 -13.57
CA LEU A 46 9.67 -1.74 -13.11
C LEU A 46 10.18 -0.54 -13.94
N HIS A 47 9.37 -0.06 -14.88
CA HIS A 47 9.72 1.06 -15.78
C HIS A 47 11.09 0.90 -16.44
N ILE A 48 11.39 -0.31 -16.92
CA ILE A 48 12.62 -0.67 -17.66
C ILE A 48 12.30 -0.96 -19.12
N GLU A 49 13.25 -0.73 -19.99
CA GLU A 49 13.06 -0.93 -21.43
C GLU A 49 13.56 -2.30 -21.90
N GLY A 50 12.98 -2.80 -23.00
CA GLY A 50 13.36 -4.04 -23.62
C GLY A 50 12.82 -5.30 -22.95
N ASP A 51 13.49 -6.43 -23.21
CA ASP A 51 13.17 -7.76 -22.69
C ASP A 51 14.36 -8.41 -21.96
N ASN A 52 15.51 -7.73 -21.94
CA ASN A 52 16.70 -8.13 -21.19
C ASN A 52 17.58 -6.92 -20.84
N MET A 53 18.41 -7.09 -19.82
CA MET A 53 19.48 -6.16 -19.43
C MET A 53 20.66 -6.90 -18.86
N ASN A 54 21.75 -6.17 -18.55
CA ASN A 54 22.87 -6.73 -17.82
C ASN A 54 22.43 -7.26 -16.45
N LYS A 55 22.93 -8.43 -16.06
CA LYS A 55 22.55 -9.12 -14.83
C LYS A 55 22.89 -8.33 -13.57
N ASP A 56 24.06 -7.68 -13.55
CA ASP A 56 24.49 -6.86 -12.41
C ASP A 56 23.59 -5.63 -12.26
N SER A 57 23.19 -5.02 -13.38
CA SER A 57 22.24 -3.89 -13.37
C SER A 57 20.87 -4.31 -12.85
N PHE A 58 20.42 -5.54 -13.20
CA PHE A 58 19.17 -6.07 -12.71
C PHE A 58 19.23 -6.39 -11.21
N TYR A 59 20.34 -6.93 -10.72
CA TYR A 59 20.55 -7.11 -9.27
C TYR A 59 20.55 -5.77 -8.53
N ALA A 60 21.25 -4.76 -9.05
CA ALA A 60 21.24 -3.43 -8.45
C ALA A 60 19.82 -2.83 -8.36
N LEU A 61 18.98 -3.09 -9.39
CA LEU A 61 17.56 -2.71 -9.36
C LEU A 61 16.81 -3.47 -8.26
N LEU A 62 16.98 -4.78 -8.14
CA LEU A 62 16.33 -5.56 -7.07
C LEU A 62 16.80 -5.14 -5.67
N ASP A 63 18.07 -4.83 -5.51
CA ASP A 63 18.63 -4.35 -4.24
C ASP A 63 18.07 -2.98 -3.86
N SER A 64 17.87 -2.08 -4.82
CA SER A 64 17.23 -0.79 -4.57
C SER A 64 15.78 -0.91 -4.08
N LEU A 65 15.09 -1.97 -4.48
CA LEU A 65 13.74 -2.27 -3.99
C LEU A 65 13.77 -2.73 -2.54
N ASN A 66 14.80 -3.45 -2.10
CA ASN A 66 14.91 -3.95 -0.73
C ASN A 66 14.95 -2.82 0.31
N GLU A 67 15.50 -1.66 -0.04
CA GLU A 67 15.51 -0.47 0.81
C GLU A 67 14.11 0.10 1.08
N ASN A 68 13.16 -0.21 0.20
CA ASN A 68 11.77 0.27 0.24
C ASN A 68 10.78 -0.85 0.59
N GLN A 69 11.23 -1.87 1.32
CA GLN A 69 10.35 -2.93 1.79
C GLN A 69 9.32 -2.38 2.79
N ILE A 70 8.06 -2.72 2.59
CA ILE A 70 6.97 -2.28 3.47
C ILE A 70 7.02 -3.06 4.79
N GLU A 71 7.07 -2.33 5.91
CA GLU A 71 7.07 -2.92 7.24
C GLU A 71 5.81 -3.77 7.48
N GLY A 72 6.00 -4.96 8.05
CA GLY A 72 4.93 -5.92 8.31
C GLY A 72 4.50 -6.75 7.09
N TYR A 73 5.06 -6.51 5.91
CA TYR A 73 4.76 -7.27 4.70
C TYR A 73 6.01 -7.95 4.14
N LYS A 74 5.96 -9.25 4.02
CA LYS A 74 7.06 -10.03 3.44
C LYS A 74 7.05 -9.91 1.91
N ASN A 75 8.19 -9.48 1.34
CA ASN A 75 8.41 -9.39 -0.12
C ASN A 75 7.46 -8.40 -0.85
N ILE A 76 6.97 -7.38 -0.18
CA ILE A 76 6.25 -6.26 -0.80
C ILE A 76 7.11 -5.00 -0.65
N TYR A 77 7.29 -4.30 -1.76
CA TYR A 77 8.16 -3.15 -1.90
C TYR A 77 7.38 -1.97 -2.46
N MET A 78 7.65 -0.79 -1.94
CA MET A 78 7.18 0.45 -2.55
C MET A 78 8.14 0.86 -3.66
N TYR A 79 7.63 1.13 -4.84
CA TYR A 79 8.41 1.54 -5.99
C TYR A 79 7.84 2.82 -6.58
N THR A 80 8.69 3.84 -6.75
CA THR A 80 8.30 5.13 -7.32
C THR A 80 9.09 5.38 -8.59
N ALA A 81 8.39 5.52 -9.71
CA ALA A 81 8.98 5.86 -11.00
C ALA A 81 8.04 6.81 -11.76
N GLY A 82 8.60 7.78 -12.48
CA GLY A 82 7.80 8.74 -13.26
C GLY A 82 6.85 9.61 -12.45
N GLY A 83 7.02 9.68 -11.10
CA GLY A 83 6.12 10.40 -10.20
C GLY A 83 4.91 9.57 -9.73
N GLU A 84 4.78 8.33 -10.17
CA GLU A 84 3.77 7.39 -9.69
C GLU A 84 4.38 6.41 -8.69
N THR A 85 3.64 6.12 -7.62
CA THR A 85 4.04 5.14 -6.61
C THR A 85 3.19 3.89 -6.76
N SER A 86 3.84 2.74 -6.86
CA SER A 86 3.22 1.42 -6.95
C SER A 86 3.75 0.50 -5.85
N TYR A 87 2.99 -0.55 -5.56
CA TYR A 87 3.38 -1.60 -4.64
C TYR A 87 3.57 -2.89 -5.42
N ILE A 88 4.77 -3.42 -5.38
CA ILE A 88 5.13 -4.65 -6.09
C ILE A 88 5.50 -5.75 -5.11
N LYS A 89 5.02 -6.95 -5.39
CA LYS A 89 5.36 -8.16 -4.65
C LYS A 89 6.28 -9.01 -5.50
N ILE A 90 7.44 -9.40 -4.95
CA ILE A 90 8.42 -10.23 -5.65
C ILE A 90 8.56 -11.57 -4.93
N LYS A 91 8.49 -12.66 -5.70
CA LYS A 91 8.79 -14.02 -5.21
C LYS A 91 9.88 -14.62 -6.08
N ILE A 92 10.95 -15.07 -5.45
CA ILE A 92 12.11 -15.67 -6.13
C ILE A 92 12.11 -17.17 -5.85
N VAL A 93 12.40 -17.95 -6.88
CA VAL A 93 12.62 -19.40 -6.86
C VAL A 93 13.98 -19.68 -7.46
N TYR A 94 14.80 -20.43 -6.76
CA TYR A 94 16.12 -20.84 -7.21
C TYR A 94 16.06 -22.25 -7.81
N ASP A 95 16.69 -22.41 -8.95
CA ASP A 95 16.94 -23.69 -9.62
C ASP A 95 18.46 -23.86 -9.78
N THR A 96 18.91 -25.04 -10.20
CA THR A 96 20.33 -25.34 -10.44
C THR A 96 20.95 -24.47 -11.52
N ASP A 97 20.19 -24.13 -12.56
CA ASP A 97 20.67 -23.44 -13.75
C ASP A 97 20.26 -21.97 -13.84
N TYR A 98 19.29 -21.54 -13.03
CA TYR A 98 18.77 -20.17 -13.08
C TYR A 98 18.05 -19.77 -11.79
N MET A 99 17.89 -18.48 -11.63
CA MET A 99 16.95 -17.86 -10.70
C MET A 99 15.72 -17.41 -11.48
N LEU A 100 14.53 -17.74 -11.00
CA LEU A 100 13.25 -17.33 -11.57
C LEU A 100 12.52 -16.42 -10.58
N GLY A 101 12.06 -15.27 -11.04
CA GLY A 101 11.29 -14.35 -10.22
C GLY A 101 9.92 -14.08 -10.80
N PHE A 102 8.95 -13.93 -9.90
CA PHE A 102 7.59 -13.51 -10.20
C PHE A 102 7.38 -12.13 -9.58
N VAL A 103 6.96 -11.18 -10.39
CA VAL A 103 6.62 -9.83 -9.98
C VAL A 103 5.12 -9.66 -10.11
N GLN A 104 4.48 -9.13 -9.08
CA GLN A 104 3.05 -8.87 -9.08
C GLN A 104 2.79 -7.44 -8.62
N ASP A 105 2.04 -6.68 -9.40
CA ASP A 105 1.49 -5.41 -8.96
C ASP A 105 0.36 -5.67 -7.95
N VAL A 106 0.54 -5.17 -6.73
CA VAL A 106 -0.40 -5.29 -5.62
C VAL A 106 -0.91 -3.92 -5.17
N THR A 107 -0.73 -2.87 -5.98
CA THR A 107 -1.09 -1.50 -5.65
C THR A 107 -2.55 -1.38 -5.25
N GLN A 108 -3.48 -1.88 -6.04
CA GLN A 108 -4.91 -1.84 -5.71
C GLN A 108 -5.24 -2.58 -4.41
N ILE A 109 -4.54 -3.69 -4.13
CA ILE A 109 -4.74 -4.46 -2.88
C ILE A 109 -4.24 -3.67 -1.68
N MET A 110 -3.08 -3.01 -1.81
CA MET A 110 -2.49 -2.20 -0.74
C MET A 110 -3.30 -0.95 -0.48
N GLU A 111 -3.76 -0.27 -1.52
CA GLU A 111 -4.67 0.89 -1.41
C GLU A 111 -5.99 0.51 -0.75
N ALA A 112 -6.62 -0.58 -1.19
CA ALA A 112 -7.85 -1.07 -0.58
C ALA A 112 -7.68 -1.44 0.91
N ARG A 113 -6.51 -1.98 1.29
CA ARG A 113 -6.17 -2.25 2.69
C ARG A 113 -5.94 -0.96 3.47
N SER A 114 -5.20 -0.01 2.91
CA SER A 114 -5.00 1.32 3.50
C SER A 114 -6.34 2.02 3.75
N HIS A 115 -7.25 1.98 2.79
CA HIS A 115 -8.62 2.49 2.97
C HIS A 115 -9.38 1.75 4.07
N LYS A 116 -9.23 0.43 4.17
CA LYS A 116 -9.87 -0.38 5.22
C LYS A 116 -9.27 -0.15 6.60
N ASP A 117 -7.97 0.06 6.68
CA ASP A 117 -7.29 0.41 7.93
C ASP A 117 -7.60 1.86 8.33
N ASN A 118 -7.63 2.79 7.39
CA ASN A 118 -8.12 4.15 7.61
C ASN A 118 -9.58 4.18 8.08
N ALA A 119 -10.46 3.33 7.55
CA ALA A 119 -11.86 3.21 8.02
C ALA A 119 -11.97 2.62 9.43
N LYS A 120 -10.97 1.87 9.90
CA LYS A 120 -10.90 1.41 11.31
C LYS A 120 -10.37 2.51 12.25
N GLU A 121 -9.54 3.38 11.75
CA GLU A 121 -8.91 4.45 12.51
C GLU A 121 -9.75 5.73 12.52
N TYR A 122 -10.37 6.05 11.40
CA TYR A 122 -11.14 7.27 11.21
C TYR A 122 -12.59 6.96 10.84
N ASP A 123 -13.50 7.70 11.45
CA ASP A 123 -14.90 7.72 11.07
C ASP A 123 -15.08 8.46 9.73
N MET A 124 -15.65 7.78 8.74
CA MET A 124 -15.77 8.26 7.36
C MET A 124 -16.61 9.52 7.21
N LEU A 125 -17.56 9.73 8.11
CA LEU A 125 -18.45 10.90 8.08
C LEU A 125 -17.77 12.14 8.65
N THR A 126 -17.10 11.98 9.78
CA THR A 126 -16.52 13.09 10.53
C THR A 126 -15.05 13.29 10.26
N GLY A 127 -14.36 12.25 9.78
CA GLY A 127 -12.90 12.22 9.65
C GLY A 127 -12.17 12.39 10.99
N MET A 128 -12.85 12.09 12.10
CA MET A 128 -12.26 12.00 13.44
C MET A 128 -11.88 10.56 13.74
N TYR A 129 -11.07 10.33 14.75
CA TYR A 129 -10.74 8.97 15.16
C TYR A 129 -11.99 8.19 15.55
N THR A 130 -12.04 6.90 15.17
CA THR A 130 -13.04 5.99 15.72
C THR A 130 -12.79 5.82 17.23
N ARG A 131 -13.82 5.44 17.97
CA ARG A 131 -13.72 5.26 19.43
C ARG A 131 -12.57 4.32 19.82
N ASP A 132 -12.42 3.20 19.13
CA ASP A 132 -11.41 2.19 19.47
C ASP A 132 -9.99 2.68 19.17
N TYR A 133 -9.81 3.37 18.06
CA TYR A 133 -8.53 3.95 17.73
C TYR A 133 -8.15 5.12 18.64
N PHE A 134 -9.11 5.98 18.98
CA PHE A 134 -8.93 7.07 19.96
C PHE A 134 -8.45 6.53 21.32
N ILE A 135 -9.12 5.48 21.85
CA ILE A 135 -8.72 4.87 23.12
C ILE A 135 -7.29 4.31 23.05
N LYS A 136 -6.95 3.63 21.93
CA LYS A 136 -5.58 3.10 21.69
C LYS A 136 -4.56 4.24 21.68
N ARG A 137 -4.88 5.33 20.99
CA ARG A 137 -3.99 6.49 20.83
C ARG A 137 -3.75 7.20 22.16
N VAL A 138 -4.83 7.44 22.92
CA VAL A 138 -4.75 8.05 24.27
C VAL A 138 -3.91 7.18 25.22
N ARG A 139 -4.07 5.85 25.21
CA ARG A 139 -3.28 4.95 26.03
C ARG A 139 -1.78 5.02 25.67
N SER A 140 -1.45 5.06 24.39
CA SER A 140 -0.05 5.22 23.95
C SER A 140 0.53 6.53 24.46
N MET A 141 -0.16 7.64 24.26
CA MET A 141 0.29 8.94 24.75
C MET A 141 0.48 8.98 26.27
N LEU A 142 -0.47 8.45 27.03
CA LEU A 142 -0.35 8.41 28.49
C LEU A 142 0.81 7.56 28.96
N SER A 143 1.24 6.55 28.19
CA SER A 143 2.43 5.75 28.53
C SER A 143 3.75 6.47 28.25
N GLU A 144 3.75 7.48 27.38
CA GLU A 144 4.92 8.27 27.00
C GLU A 144 5.10 9.52 27.86
N ILE A 145 4.05 9.94 28.57
CA ILE A 145 4.05 11.15 29.38
C ILE A 145 4.79 10.90 30.69
N SER A 146 5.79 11.77 30.98
CA SER A 146 6.47 11.77 32.29
C SER A 146 5.55 12.26 33.40
N GLY A 147 5.71 11.77 34.63
CA GLY A 147 4.81 11.93 35.76
C GLY A 147 4.49 13.36 36.23
N THR A 148 4.98 14.41 35.55
CA THR A 148 4.69 15.83 35.86
C THR A 148 3.77 16.50 34.85
N ALA A 149 3.41 15.82 33.73
CA ALA A 149 2.54 16.40 32.73
C ALA A 149 1.07 16.29 33.12
N GLN A 150 0.31 17.36 32.89
CA GLN A 150 -1.13 17.41 33.14
C GLN A 150 -1.87 17.16 31.82
N CYS A 151 -2.86 16.26 31.86
CA CYS A 151 -3.75 15.98 30.73
C CYS A 151 -5.18 16.33 31.11
N CYS A 152 -5.94 16.81 30.14
CA CYS A 152 -7.35 17.13 30.28
C CYS A 152 -8.12 16.40 29.18
N MET A 153 -9.31 15.89 29.49
CA MET A 153 -10.22 15.29 28.53
C MET A 153 -11.52 16.07 28.53
N ALA A 154 -11.99 16.47 27.35
CA ALA A 154 -13.27 17.12 27.16
C ALA A 154 -14.24 16.20 26.43
N ALA A 155 -15.43 16.04 26.90
CA ALA A 155 -16.54 15.38 26.23
C ALA A 155 -17.50 16.41 25.66
N ILE A 156 -17.79 16.32 24.35
CA ILE A 156 -18.69 17.22 23.64
C ILE A 156 -19.94 16.44 23.24
N HIS A 157 -21.10 16.90 23.63
CA HIS A 157 -22.37 16.31 23.24
C HIS A 157 -23.18 17.30 22.39
N ILE A 158 -23.73 16.82 21.27
CA ILE A 158 -24.56 17.62 20.37
C ILE A 158 -26.05 17.38 20.75
N ASN A 159 -26.69 18.34 21.40
CA ASN A 159 -28.08 18.23 21.75
C ASN A 159 -29.00 18.40 20.53
N GLY A 160 -30.09 17.65 20.50
CA GLY A 160 -31.18 17.83 19.54
C GLY A 160 -30.93 17.13 18.19
N ILE A 161 -29.85 16.38 18.03
CA ILE A 161 -29.57 15.65 16.79
C ILE A 161 -30.67 14.61 16.50
N GLU A 162 -31.25 14.02 17.51
CA GLU A 162 -32.37 13.07 17.42
C GLU A 162 -33.64 13.69 16.81
N ARG A 163 -33.86 15.02 17.04
CA ARG A 163 -34.97 15.75 16.42
C ARG A 163 -34.75 16.02 14.95
N VAL A 164 -33.49 16.24 14.57
CA VAL A 164 -33.10 16.41 13.18
C VAL A 164 -33.33 15.12 12.40
N ASP A 165 -33.08 13.97 13.02
CA ASP A 165 -33.26 12.64 12.41
C ASP A 165 -34.74 12.31 12.16
N SER A 166 -35.65 12.76 13.04
CA SER A 166 -37.09 12.52 12.91
C SER A 166 -37.81 13.44 11.91
N GLU A 167 -37.30 14.65 11.70
CA GLU A 167 -37.91 15.68 10.85
C GLU A 167 -37.23 15.89 9.50
N LEU A 168 -35.97 15.51 9.39
CA LEU A 168 -35.12 15.74 8.22
C LEU A 168 -34.46 14.44 7.83
N ASN A 169 -34.46 14.11 6.54
CA ASN A 169 -33.79 12.94 5.98
C ASN A 169 -32.37 12.75 6.53
N TYR A 170 -31.93 11.46 6.61
CA TYR A 170 -30.59 11.00 7.04
C TYR A 170 -29.42 11.87 6.55
N ASP A 171 -29.49 12.39 5.32
CA ASP A 171 -28.45 13.24 4.73
C ASP A 171 -28.24 14.55 5.50
N LYS A 172 -29.28 15.13 6.09
CA LYS A 172 -29.16 16.39 6.84
C LYS A 172 -28.59 16.18 8.23
N THR A 173 -28.91 15.06 8.85
CA THR A 173 -28.30 14.65 10.13
C THR A 173 -26.81 14.42 9.95
N ALA A 174 -26.42 13.69 8.90
CA ALA A 174 -25.02 13.49 8.54
C ALA A 174 -24.27 14.80 8.31
N LEU A 175 -24.89 15.75 7.59
CA LEU A 175 -24.31 17.07 7.36
C LEU A 175 -24.13 17.86 8.69
N CYS A 176 -25.08 17.81 9.60
CA CYS A 176 -24.98 18.46 10.91
C CYS A 176 -23.82 17.88 11.74
N VAL A 177 -23.68 16.56 11.78
CA VAL A 177 -22.59 15.87 12.48
C VAL A 177 -21.23 16.22 11.87
N ALA A 178 -21.09 16.15 10.54
CA ALA A 178 -19.87 16.52 9.85
C ALA A 178 -19.49 18.00 10.06
N THR A 179 -20.47 18.89 10.05
CA THR A 179 -20.24 20.32 10.30
C THR A 179 -19.76 20.58 11.74
N ALA A 180 -20.36 19.93 12.73
CA ALA A 180 -19.93 20.02 14.12
C ALA A 180 -18.51 19.46 14.31
N ALA A 181 -18.20 18.30 13.72
CA ALA A 181 -16.87 17.73 13.74
C ALA A 181 -15.81 18.67 13.13
N ASN A 182 -16.12 19.30 12.00
CA ASN A 182 -15.24 20.29 11.37
C ASN A 182 -15.05 21.55 12.24
N ALA A 183 -16.08 21.99 12.95
CA ALA A 183 -15.95 23.09 13.90
C ALA A 183 -15.01 22.73 15.07
N ILE A 184 -15.15 21.52 15.63
CA ILE A 184 -14.26 21.02 16.70
C ILE A 184 -12.82 20.96 16.21
N LYS A 185 -12.57 20.40 15.02
CA LYS A 185 -11.24 20.31 14.44
C LYS A 185 -10.51 21.65 14.28
N ARG A 186 -11.25 22.73 14.03
CA ARG A 186 -10.67 24.08 13.91
C ARG A 186 -10.08 24.60 15.23
N PHE A 187 -10.52 24.09 16.35
CA PHE A 187 -9.98 24.43 17.68
C PHE A 187 -8.91 23.44 18.14
N ALA A 188 -8.74 22.33 17.44
CA ALA A 188 -7.67 21.38 17.74
C ALA A 188 -6.32 21.98 17.33
N SER A 189 -5.35 21.90 18.23
CA SER A 189 -3.94 22.18 18.00
C SER A 189 -3.15 20.88 17.98
N ASP A 190 -1.85 20.95 17.70
CA ASP A 190 -0.96 19.78 17.63
C ASP A 190 -0.91 18.95 18.93
N ASN A 191 -1.38 19.49 20.04
CA ASN A 191 -1.46 18.83 21.35
C ASN A 191 -2.86 18.27 21.67
N VAL A 192 -3.77 18.24 20.71
CA VAL A 192 -5.14 17.71 20.86
C VAL A 192 -5.28 16.51 19.95
N ILE A 193 -5.77 15.38 20.50
CA ILE A 193 -6.08 14.15 19.76
C ILE A 193 -7.55 14.13 19.40
#